data_538dedbcabed7d25806a1cc7fc041c6b
#
_entry.id   538dedbcabed7d25806a1cc7fc041c6b
#
_cell.length_a   1.000
_cell.length_b   1.000
_cell.length_c   1.000
_cell.angle_alpha   90.00
_cell.angle_beta   90.00
_cell.angle_gamma   90.00
#
_symmetry.space_group_name_H-M   'P 1'
#
loop_
_entity.id
_entity.type
_entity.pdbx_description
1 polymer ?
#
loop_
_entity_poly.entity_id
_entity_poly.type
_entity_poly.pdbx_seq_one_letter_code
_entity_poly.pdbx_strand_id
1 'polypeptide(L)'
;MMSQPILQTTPLSLFDAHAVEECLKWFPREQAERIEGFSNLSRKIETAASYSLLVEMLQSKGLLKELPSIEYAEGGKPYIKNYPKLHFNLSHCRRYVAVAIHSSPVGVDIECRRKVSQSLIRRVCSEDEQQTIAASQEPDMEFLRLWTRKESYLKYTGTGIVEPLTDIPPQPTGHSTQATGQTLEPHPLPEGDGWVSICY
;
A
#
# COMPACT_ATOMS: atom_id res chain seq x y z
N MET A 1 -17.91 -10.80 8.67
CA MET A 1 -17.13 -10.34 7.51
C MET A 1 -17.09 -8.82 7.53
N MET A 2 -15.96 -8.22 7.23
CA MET A 2 -15.87 -6.77 7.09
C MET A 2 -16.56 -6.36 5.78
N SER A 3 -17.49 -5.42 5.84
CA SER A 3 -18.22 -4.91 4.66
C SER A 3 -17.39 -3.91 3.85
N GLN A 4 -16.43 -3.26 4.50
CA GLN A 4 -15.53 -2.28 3.92
C GLN A 4 -14.10 -2.55 4.43
N PRO A 5 -13.07 -2.27 3.63
CA PRO A 5 -11.70 -2.36 4.08
C PRO A 5 -11.41 -1.30 5.14
N ILE A 6 -10.47 -1.60 6.00
CA ILE A 6 -9.92 -0.63 6.96
C ILE A 6 -8.58 -0.18 6.42
N LEU A 7 -8.44 1.11 6.19
CA LEU A 7 -7.20 1.75 5.77
C LEU A 7 -6.69 2.65 6.89
N GLN A 8 -5.40 2.57 7.17
CA GLN A 8 -4.72 3.47 8.08
C GLN A 8 -3.36 3.87 7.52
N THR A 9 -2.95 5.10 7.79
CA THR A 9 -1.63 5.63 7.43
C THR A 9 -0.93 6.17 8.67
N THR A 10 0.40 6.07 8.70
CA THR A 10 1.21 6.58 9.81
C THR A 10 2.44 7.30 9.26
N PRO A 11 2.78 8.50 9.79
CA PRO A 11 4.02 9.19 9.42
C PRO A 11 5.26 8.41 9.89
N LEU A 12 6.23 8.25 8.98
CA LEU A 12 7.52 7.63 9.32
C LEU A 12 8.35 8.46 10.30
N SER A 13 8.06 9.75 10.44
CA SER A 13 8.72 10.63 11.42
C SER A 13 8.48 10.23 12.88
N LEU A 14 7.50 9.37 13.13
CA LEU A 14 7.25 8.77 14.45
C LEU A 14 8.16 7.58 14.77
N PHE A 15 8.94 7.13 13.79
CA PHE A 15 9.81 5.96 13.90
C PHE A 15 11.26 6.36 13.62
N ASP A 16 12.12 6.19 14.60
CA ASP A 16 13.56 6.30 14.49
C ASP A 16 14.22 4.94 14.81
N ALA A 17 15.54 4.90 14.85
CA ALA A 17 16.27 3.67 15.16
C ALA A 17 15.89 3.10 16.53
N HIS A 18 15.65 3.96 17.53
CA HIS A 18 15.25 3.55 18.88
C HIS A 18 13.85 2.94 18.87
N ALA A 19 12.88 3.56 18.19
CA ALA A 19 11.53 3.00 18.03
C ALA A 19 11.56 1.62 17.36
N VAL A 20 12.43 1.41 16.37
CA VAL A 20 12.64 0.08 15.76
C VAL A 20 13.13 -0.93 16.79
N GLU A 21 14.17 -0.62 17.57
CA GLU A 21 14.71 -1.49 18.61
C GLU A 21 13.64 -1.86 19.66
N GLU A 22 12.80 -0.90 20.06
CA GLU A 22 11.69 -1.17 20.99
C GLU A 22 10.64 -2.10 20.37
N CYS A 23 10.29 -1.91 19.10
CA CYS A 23 9.36 -2.78 18.40
C CYS A 23 9.87 -4.21 18.29
N LEU A 24 11.15 -4.40 18.00
CA LEU A 24 11.76 -5.74 17.86
C LEU A 24 11.64 -6.61 19.12
N LYS A 25 11.58 -6.00 20.31
CA LYS A 25 11.46 -6.71 21.59
C LYS A 25 10.15 -7.49 21.73
N TRP A 26 9.09 -7.04 21.07
CA TRP A 26 7.77 -7.68 21.17
C TRP A 26 7.26 -8.28 19.85
N PHE A 27 8.06 -8.12 18.76
CA PHE A 27 7.74 -8.79 17.49
C PHE A 27 7.98 -10.31 17.58
N PRO A 28 7.25 -11.13 16.80
CA PRO A 28 7.61 -12.53 16.62
C PRO A 28 9.07 -12.66 16.18
N ARG A 29 9.77 -13.67 16.71
CA ARG A 29 11.20 -13.86 16.48
C ARG A 29 11.58 -13.81 15.00
N GLU A 30 10.84 -14.51 14.14
CA GLU A 30 11.08 -14.55 12.69
C GLU A 30 10.96 -13.16 12.06
N GLN A 31 9.99 -12.36 12.51
CA GLN A 31 9.79 -11.01 12.03
C GLN A 31 10.90 -10.07 12.51
N ALA A 32 11.34 -10.20 13.75
CA ALA A 32 12.45 -9.42 14.31
C ALA A 32 13.74 -9.71 13.57
N GLU A 33 14.13 -10.99 13.42
CA GLU A 33 15.32 -11.43 12.70
C GLU A 33 15.34 -10.93 11.24
N ARG A 34 14.17 -10.94 10.58
CA ARG A 34 14.03 -10.42 9.22
C ARG A 34 14.33 -8.91 9.15
N ILE A 35 13.78 -8.13 10.08
CA ILE A 35 14.00 -6.67 10.12
C ILE A 35 15.45 -6.36 10.47
N GLU A 36 16.04 -7.07 11.42
CA GLU A 36 17.45 -6.93 11.78
C GLU A 36 18.40 -7.22 10.60
N GLY A 37 18.03 -8.18 9.76
CA GLY A 37 18.79 -8.57 8.58
C GLY A 37 18.86 -7.51 7.46
N PHE A 38 18.03 -6.46 7.50
CA PHE A 38 18.17 -5.38 6.52
C PHE A 38 19.39 -4.50 6.80
N SER A 39 20.22 -4.28 5.81
CA SER A 39 21.37 -3.37 5.91
C SER A 39 20.98 -1.89 5.90
N ASN A 40 19.84 -1.55 5.32
CA ASN A 40 19.35 -0.18 5.16
C ASN A 40 18.41 0.20 6.31
N LEU A 41 18.75 1.25 7.06
CA LEU A 41 17.95 1.75 8.19
C LEU A 41 16.56 2.21 7.77
N SER A 42 16.41 2.89 6.62
CA SER A 42 15.08 3.27 6.11
C SER A 42 14.17 2.05 5.96
N ARG A 43 14.69 0.97 5.38
CA ARG A 43 13.93 -0.27 5.20
C ARG A 43 13.56 -0.93 6.52
N LYS A 44 14.43 -0.86 7.54
CA LYS A 44 14.10 -1.31 8.90
C LYS A 44 12.93 -0.51 9.46
N ILE A 45 13.00 0.83 9.37
CA ILE A 45 11.97 1.76 9.85
C ILE A 45 10.65 1.51 9.12
N GLU A 46 10.64 1.47 7.78
CA GLU A 46 9.45 1.23 6.97
C GLU A 46 8.76 -0.09 7.31
N THR A 47 9.56 -1.16 7.47
CA THR A 47 9.03 -2.49 7.80
C THR A 47 8.52 -2.56 9.23
N ALA A 48 9.25 -2.02 10.20
CA ALA A 48 8.83 -1.98 11.59
C ALA A 48 7.55 -1.15 11.77
N ALA A 49 7.50 0.05 11.15
CA ALA A 49 6.33 0.92 11.18
C ALA A 49 5.10 0.25 10.55
N SER A 50 5.26 -0.42 9.40
CA SER A 50 4.17 -1.13 8.73
C SER A 50 3.62 -2.29 9.57
N TYR A 51 4.51 -3.07 10.21
CA TYR A 51 4.09 -4.16 11.08
C TYR A 51 3.43 -3.66 12.36
N SER A 52 3.99 -2.61 12.99
CA SER A 52 3.40 -1.98 14.18
C SER A 52 2.00 -1.46 13.88
N LEU A 53 1.83 -0.78 12.75
CA LEU A 53 0.53 -0.26 12.31
C LEU A 53 -0.49 -1.40 12.09
N LEU A 54 -0.06 -2.51 11.48
CA LEU A 54 -0.92 -3.69 11.31
C LEU A 54 -1.39 -4.25 12.66
N VAL A 55 -0.49 -4.39 13.62
CA VAL A 55 -0.82 -4.89 14.97
C VAL A 55 -1.78 -3.94 15.68
N GLU A 56 -1.53 -2.63 15.63
CA GLU A 56 -2.39 -1.60 16.20
C GLU A 56 -3.80 -1.63 15.59
N MET A 57 -3.89 -1.77 14.27
CA MET A 57 -5.17 -1.89 13.57
C MET A 57 -5.96 -3.13 14.03
N LEU A 58 -5.29 -4.27 14.16
CA LEU A 58 -5.92 -5.51 14.64
C LEU A 58 -6.37 -5.37 16.09
N GLN A 59 -5.56 -4.74 16.94
CA GLN A 59 -5.88 -4.51 18.34
C GLN A 59 -7.06 -3.56 18.50
N SER A 60 -7.04 -2.42 17.83
CA SER A 60 -8.11 -1.41 17.89
C SER A 60 -9.47 -1.93 17.41
N LYS A 61 -9.47 -2.95 16.55
CA LYS A 61 -10.70 -3.61 16.05
C LYS A 61 -11.08 -4.85 16.85
N GLY A 62 -10.36 -5.19 17.92
CA GLY A 62 -10.62 -6.39 18.69
C GLY A 62 -10.37 -7.70 17.92
N LEU A 63 -9.56 -7.64 16.87
CA LEU A 63 -9.24 -8.79 16.02
C LEU A 63 -7.94 -9.48 16.45
N LEU A 64 -7.10 -8.83 17.25
CA LEU A 64 -5.82 -9.35 17.69
C LEU A 64 -6.04 -10.44 18.76
N LYS A 65 -5.75 -11.69 18.40
CA LYS A 65 -5.72 -12.84 19.34
C LYS A 65 -4.30 -13.22 19.73
N GLU A 66 -3.39 -13.11 18.76
CA GLU A 66 -1.96 -13.34 18.86
C GLU A 66 -1.25 -12.46 17.83
N LEU A 67 0.05 -12.29 17.95
CA LEU A 67 0.82 -11.48 16.99
C LEU A 67 0.78 -12.12 15.59
N PRO A 68 0.60 -11.30 14.52
CA PRO A 68 0.58 -11.80 13.16
C PRO A 68 1.90 -12.46 12.77
N SER A 69 1.84 -13.68 12.25
CA SER A 69 2.97 -14.38 11.64
C SER A 69 2.93 -14.10 10.13
N ILE A 70 3.92 -13.35 9.62
CA ILE A 70 3.98 -12.93 8.22
C ILE A 70 4.79 -13.93 7.41
N GLU A 71 4.16 -14.51 6.41
CA GLU A 71 4.81 -15.32 5.38
C GLU A 71 4.63 -14.65 4.00
N TYR A 72 5.31 -15.20 2.99
CA TYR A 72 5.34 -14.63 1.63
C TYR A 72 4.90 -15.69 0.63
N ALA A 73 3.95 -15.36 -0.21
CA ALA A 73 3.55 -16.17 -1.35
C ALA A 73 4.68 -16.21 -2.40
N GLU A 74 4.59 -17.13 -3.37
CA GLU A 74 5.57 -17.30 -4.45
C GLU A 74 5.84 -16.01 -5.23
N GLY A 75 4.82 -15.15 -5.43
CA GLY A 75 4.95 -13.80 -6.02
C GLY A 75 5.44 -12.71 -5.06
N GLY A 76 5.89 -13.07 -3.84
CA GLY A 76 6.43 -12.12 -2.85
C GLY A 76 5.38 -11.31 -2.09
N LYS A 77 4.08 -11.48 -2.37
CA LYS A 77 3.01 -10.82 -1.61
C LYS A 77 2.96 -11.39 -0.19
N PRO A 78 3.04 -10.55 0.86
CA PRO A 78 2.93 -11.03 2.24
C PRO A 78 1.50 -11.45 2.58
N TYR A 79 1.37 -12.46 3.43
CA TYR A 79 0.11 -12.88 4.02
C TYR A 79 0.30 -13.23 5.51
N ILE A 80 -0.80 -13.28 6.26
CA ILE A 80 -0.77 -13.62 7.69
C ILE A 80 -1.16 -15.07 7.86
N LYS A 81 -0.21 -15.92 8.22
CA LYS A 81 -0.39 -17.37 8.36
C LYS A 81 -1.46 -17.73 9.39
N ASN A 82 -1.39 -17.12 10.56
CA ASN A 82 -2.29 -17.42 11.69
C ASN A 82 -3.64 -16.69 11.64
N TYR A 83 -3.88 -15.87 10.58
CA TYR A 83 -5.16 -15.21 10.31
C TYR A 83 -5.62 -15.48 8.86
N PRO A 84 -5.92 -16.74 8.49
CA PRO A 84 -6.15 -17.12 7.07
C PRO A 84 -7.37 -16.48 6.41
N LYS A 85 -8.28 -15.89 7.21
CA LYS A 85 -9.48 -15.17 6.73
C LYS A 85 -9.29 -13.66 6.71
N LEU A 86 -8.09 -13.18 7.01
CA LEU A 86 -7.75 -11.77 7.00
C LEU A 86 -6.71 -11.52 5.91
N HIS A 87 -7.08 -10.68 4.97
CA HIS A 87 -6.18 -10.18 3.95
C HIS A 87 -5.65 -8.82 4.37
N PHE A 88 -4.40 -8.58 4.07
CA PHE A 88 -3.79 -7.27 4.27
C PHE A 88 -2.90 -6.93 3.09
N ASN A 89 -2.65 -5.65 2.95
CA ASN A 89 -1.63 -5.13 2.06
C ASN A 89 -0.98 -3.90 2.69
N LEU A 90 0.23 -3.62 2.30
CA LEU A 90 0.98 -2.48 2.81
C LEU A 90 1.74 -1.78 1.68
N SER A 91 1.93 -0.48 1.87
CA SER A 91 2.74 0.37 1.00
C SER A 91 3.43 1.43 1.83
N HIS A 92 4.47 2.00 1.29
CA HIS A 92 5.18 3.12 1.92
C HIS A 92 5.67 4.10 0.86
N CYS A 93 5.71 5.36 1.22
CA CYS A 93 6.42 6.40 0.50
C CYS A 93 7.47 7.01 1.45
N ARG A 94 8.16 8.04 1.00
CA ARG A 94 9.26 8.65 1.77
C ARG A 94 8.89 9.08 3.20
N ARG A 95 7.61 9.41 3.47
CA ARG A 95 7.16 10.00 4.74
C ARG A 95 6.08 9.22 5.46
N TYR A 96 5.45 8.26 4.81
CA TYR A 96 4.30 7.53 5.36
C TYR A 96 4.38 6.05 5.03
N VAL A 97 3.79 5.26 5.90
CA VAL A 97 3.34 3.90 5.61
C VAL A 97 1.83 3.86 5.55
N ALA A 98 1.29 2.96 4.75
CA ALA A 98 -0.12 2.65 4.66
C ALA A 98 -0.34 1.15 4.83
N VAL A 99 -1.34 0.78 5.60
CA VAL A 99 -1.79 -0.60 5.77
C VAL A 99 -3.28 -0.67 5.53
N ALA A 100 -3.71 -1.64 4.75
CA ALA A 100 -5.11 -1.97 4.54
C ALA A 100 -5.39 -3.40 5.00
N ILE A 101 -6.52 -3.63 5.67
CA ILE A 101 -7.01 -4.95 6.06
C ILE A 101 -8.43 -5.16 5.59
N HIS A 102 -8.75 -6.39 5.17
CA HIS A 102 -10.10 -6.77 4.74
C HIS A 102 -10.32 -8.29 4.89
N SER A 103 -11.58 -8.73 4.82
CA SER A 103 -11.95 -10.15 4.81
C SER A 103 -11.84 -10.82 3.42
N SER A 104 -11.52 -10.05 2.40
CA SER A 104 -11.24 -10.48 1.02
C SER A 104 -9.91 -9.87 0.55
N PRO A 105 -9.35 -10.28 -0.58
CA PRO A 105 -8.13 -9.68 -1.12
C PRO A 105 -8.20 -8.15 -1.10
N VAL A 106 -7.07 -7.50 -0.84
CA VAL A 106 -6.95 -6.05 -0.76
C VAL A 106 -5.58 -5.62 -1.29
N GLY A 107 -5.54 -4.45 -1.92
CA GLY A 107 -4.33 -3.77 -2.34
C GLY A 107 -4.34 -2.32 -1.88
N VAL A 108 -3.22 -1.79 -1.46
CA VAL A 108 -3.04 -0.38 -1.08
C VAL A 108 -1.77 0.17 -1.70
N ASP A 109 -1.84 1.42 -2.15
CA ASP A 109 -0.64 2.15 -2.55
C ASP A 109 -0.66 3.57 -2.01
N ILE A 110 0.52 4.09 -1.68
CA ILE A 110 0.73 5.43 -1.12
C ILE A 110 1.93 6.10 -1.77
N GLU A 111 1.73 7.32 -2.25
CA GLU A 111 2.79 8.12 -2.85
C GLU A 111 2.82 9.53 -2.26
N CYS A 112 4.03 9.95 -1.89
CA CYS A 112 4.28 11.32 -1.45
C CYS A 112 4.55 12.23 -2.65
N ARG A 113 4.22 13.51 -2.50
CA ARG A 113 4.52 14.56 -3.50
C ARG A 113 5.99 14.47 -3.94
N ARG A 114 6.19 14.35 -5.24
CA ARG A 114 7.51 14.35 -5.90
C ARG A 114 7.40 14.79 -7.33
N LYS A 115 8.51 15.18 -7.93
CA LYS A 115 8.58 15.41 -9.37
C LYS A 115 8.46 14.11 -10.15
N VAL A 116 7.77 14.19 -11.27
CA VAL A 116 7.51 13.04 -12.15
C VAL A 116 8.09 13.34 -13.54
N SER A 117 8.82 12.38 -14.08
CA SER A 117 9.39 12.53 -15.43
C SER A 117 8.33 12.27 -16.52
N GLN A 118 8.40 13.01 -17.62
CA GLN A 118 7.54 12.78 -18.77
C GLN A 118 7.68 11.38 -19.37
N SER A 119 8.86 10.78 -19.27
CA SER A 119 9.09 9.41 -19.73
C SER A 119 8.28 8.39 -18.91
N LEU A 120 8.16 8.60 -17.59
CA LEU A 120 7.37 7.74 -16.72
C LEU A 120 5.87 7.90 -17.03
N ILE A 121 5.39 9.15 -17.22
CA ILE A 121 4.00 9.42 -17.60
C ILE A 121 3.64 8.69 -18.89
N ARG A 122 4.45 8.82 -19.95
CA ARG A 122 4.22 8.13 -21.22
C ARG A 122 4.22 6.61 -21.13
N ARG A 123 5.00 6.04 -20.24
CA ARG A 123 5.09 4.58 -20.05
C ARG A 123 3.89 4.00 -19.28
N VAL A 124 3.32 4.79 -18.39
CA VAL A 124 2.33 4.32 -17.41
C VAL A 124 0.89 4.70 -17.78
N CYS A 125 0.73 5.87 -18.42
CA CYS A 125 -0.57 6.48 -18.65
C CYS A 125 -1.03 6.34 -20.10
N SER A 126 -2.33 6.07 -20.28
CA SER A 126 -2.98 6.16 -21.59
C SER A 126 -2.93 7.61 -22.13
N GLU A 127 -3.27 7.80 -23.40
CA GLU A 127 -3.31 9.15 -24.00
C GLU A 127 -4.30 10.07 -23.29
N ASP A 128 -5.48 9.56 -22.91
CA ASP A 128 -6.49 10.32 -22.17
C ASP A 128 -6.01 10.73 -20.78
N GLU A 129 -5.32 9.82 -20.08
CA GLU A 129 -4.71 10.10 -18.78
C GLU A 129 -3.60 11.14 -18.91
N GLN A 130 -2.77 11.06 -19.96
CA GLN A 130 -1.72 12.06 -20.24
C GLN A 130 -2.32 13.45 -20.49
N GLN A 131 -3.43 13.52 -21.21
CA GLN A 131 -4.16 14.79 -21.44
C GLN A 131 -4.73 15.33 -20.12
N THR A 132 -5.31 14.47 -19.28
CA THR A 132 -5.81 14.85 -17.96
C THR A 132 -4.71 15.41 -17.07
N ILE A 133 -3.56 14.75 -17.04
CA ILE A 133 -2.38 15.21 -16.31
C ILE A 133 -1.90 16.57 -16.81
N ALA A 134 -1.79 16.72 -18.15
CA ALA A 134 -1.32 17.96 -18.76
C ALA A 134 -2.26 19.15 -18.52
N ALA A 135 -3.57 18.91 -18.41
CA ALA A 135 -4.57 19.93 -18.13
C ALA A 135 -4.68 20.30 -16.63
N SER A 136 -4.07 19.51 -15.73
CA SER A 136 -4.12 19.75 -14.28
C SER A 136 -3.26 20.96 -13.89
N GLN A 137 -3.72 21.70 -12.87
CA GLN A 137 -2.92 22.76 -12.22
C GLN A 137 -1.70 22.18 -11.47
N GLU A 138 -1.76 20.92 -11.06
CA GLU A 138 -0.70 20.19 -10.37
C GLU A 138 -0.41 18.85 -11.09
N PRO A 139 0.25 18.86 -12.27
CA PRO A 139 0.44 17.67 -13.09
C PRO A 139 1.12 16.50 -12.37
N ASP A 140 2.14 16.79 -11.56
CA ASP A 140 2.83 15.76 -10.76
C ASP A 140 1.85 15.06 -9.78
N MET A 141 0.99 15.83 -9.13
CA MET A 141 0.02 15.29 -8.16
C MET A 141 -1.10 14.51 -8.85
N GLU A 142 -1.56 14.96 -10.01
CA GLU A 142 -2.54 14.22 -10.81
C GLU A 142 -1.98 12.88 -11.28
N PHE A 143 -0.71 12.86 -11.75
CA PHE A 143 -0.03 11.61 -12.06
C PHE A 143 0.02 10.68 -10.84
N LEU A 144 0.43 11.17 -9.66
CA LEU A 144 0.53 10.36 -8.45
C LEU A 144 -0.84 9.81 -8.02
N ARG A 145 -1.91 10.57 -8.22
CA ARG A 145 -3.28 10.12 -7.98
C ARG A 145 -3.65 8.92 -8.88
N LEU A 146 -3.34 8.99 -10.16
CA LEU A 146 -3.58 7.90 -11.11
C LEU A 146 -2.66 6.70 -10.83
N TRP A 147 -1.40 6.97 -10.52
CA TRP A 147 -0.40 5.95 -10.24
C TRP A 147 -0.77 5.10 -9.03
N THR A 148 -1.14 5.73 -7.89
CA THR A 148 -1.54 4.98 -6.69
C THR A 148 -2.75 4.09 -6.94
N ARG A 149 -3.68 4.50 -7.80
CA ARG A 149 -4.83 3.68 -8.20
C ARG A 149 -4.39 2.43 -8.95
N LYS A 150 -3.53 2.57 -9.95
CA LYS A 150 -3.01 1.45 -10.74
C LYS A 150 -2.22 0.48 -9.86
N GLU A 151 -1.33 1.01 -9.03
CA GLU A 151 -0.54 0.20 -8.10
C GLU A 151 -1.39 -0.52 -7.05
N SER A 152 -2.40 0.14 -6.48
CA SER A 152 -3.32 -0.53 -5.54
C SER A 152 -4.08 -1.69 -6.20
N TYR A 153 -4.48 -1.54 -7.46
CA TYR A 153 -5.10 -2.60 -8.24
C TYR A 153 -4.13 -3.76 -8.51
N LEU A 154 -2.90 -3.50 -8.94
CA LEU A 154 -1.88 -4.53 -9.14
C LEU A 154 -1.55 -5.30 -7.87
N LYS A 155 -1.49 -4.59 -6.73
CA LYS A 155 -1.30 -5.19 -5.41
C LYS A 155 -2.51 -6.02 -4.96
N TYR A 156 -3.73 -5.59 -5.34
CA TYR A 156 -4.95 -6.37 -5.11
C TYR A 156 -4.90 -7.69 -5.88
N THR A 157 -4.65 -7.66 -7.20
CA THR A 157 -4.57 -8.86 -8.04
C THR A 157 -3.38 -9.75 -7.68
N GLY A 158 -2.30 -9.17 -7.13
CA GLY A 158 -1.07 -9.89 -6.82
C GLY A 158 -0.24 -10.28 -8.05
N THR A 159 -0.58 -9.76 -9.23
CA THR A 159 0.11 -10.08 -10.50
C THR A 159 1.47 -9.39 -10.64
N GLY A 160 1.77 -8.41 -9.75
CA GLY A 160 2.93 -7.55 -9.93
C GLY A 160 2.75 -6.58 -11.11
N ILE A 161 3.83 -5.91 -11.49
CA ILE A 161 3.79 -5.00 -12.65
C ILE A 161 3.72 -5.84 -13.93
N VAL A 162 2.54 -5.92 -14.53
CA VAL A 162 2.32 -6.46 -15.88
C VAL A 162 2.20 -5.29 -16.85
N GLU A 163 2.96 -5.28 -17.90
CA GLU A 163 2.81 -4.30 -18.98
C GLU A 163 1.82 -4.82 -20.03
N PRO A 164 1.05 -3.95 -20.69
CA PRO A 164 1.10 -2.48 -20.56
C PRO A 164 0.26 -1.93 -19.40
N LEU A 165 0.85 -1.06 -18.59
CA LEU A 165 0.18 -0.37 -17.49
C LEU A 165 -0.92 0.60 -17.97
N THR A 166 -0.86 0.99 -19.24
CA THR A 166 -1.87 1.81 -19.92
C THR A 166 -3.24 1.17 -19.97
N ASP A 167 -3.28 -0.18 -19.95
CA ASP A 167 -4.53 -0.95 -20.06
C ASP A 167 -5.24 -1.14 -18.71
N ILE A 168 -4.60 -0.75 -17.61
CA ILE A 168 -5.24 -0.75 -16.30
C ILE A 168 -6.24 0.41 -16.27
N PRO A 169 -7.56 0.10 -16.18
CA PRO A 169 -8.59 1.13 -16.27
C PRO A 169 -8.44 2.12 -15.09
N PRO A 170 -8.67 3.41 -15.33
CA PRO A 170 -8.66 4.43 -14.29
C PRO A 170 -9.79 4.25 -13.27
N GLN A 171 -10.83 3.51 -13.64
CA GLN A 171 -11.92 3.07 -12.76
C GLN A 171 -12.32 1.64 -13.13
N PRO A 172 -12.74 0.80 -12.16
CA PRO A 172 -13.44 -0.43 -12.48
C PRO A 172 -14.79 -0.02 -13.08
N THR A 173 -14.86 0.05 -14.40
CA THR A 173 -16.15 0.10 -15.07
C THR A 173 -16.85 -1.22 -14.79
N GLY A 174 -18.04 -1.20 -14.21
CA GLY A 174 -18.82 -2.36 -13.76
C GLY A 174 -19.19 -3.38 -14.85
N HIS A 175 -18.40 -3.53 -15.89
CA HIS A 175 -18.61 -4.42 -17.04
C HIS A 175 -17.38 -5.29 -17.38
N SER A 176 -16.32 -5.27 -16.58
CA SER A 176 -15.20 -6.18 -16.76
C SER A 176 -15.47 -7.50 -16.01
N THR A 177 -15.75 -8.54 -16.75
CA THR A 177 -16.08 -9.90 -16.26
C THR A 177 -14.89 -10.65 -15.65
N GLN A 178 -13.72 -10.04 -15.46
CA GLN A 178 -12.52 -10.74 -15.01
C GLN A 178 -11.79 -10.15 -13.79
N ALA A 179 -12.14 -8.96 -13.31
CA ALA A 179 -11.58 -8.42 -12.07
C ALA A 179 -12.66 -7.71 -11.26
N THR A 180 -13.09 -8.33 -10.17
CA THR A 180 -14.16 -7.82 -9.30
C THR A 180 -13.68 -6.79 -8.27
N GLY A 181 -12.41 -6.36 -8.31
CA GLY A 181 -11.86 -5.39 -7.38
C GLY A 181 -12.40 -3.98 -7.62
N GLN A 182 -12.98 -3.39 -6.58
CA GLN A 182 -13.38 -2.00 -6.58
C GLN A 182 -12.22 -1.14 -6.07
N THR A 183 -11.74 -0.19 -6.89
CA THR A 183 -10.81 0.84 -6.41
C THR A 183 -11.62 2.03 -5.92
N LEU A 184 -11.43 2.41 -4.66
CA LEU A 184 -12.01 3.63 -4.13
C LEU A 184 -11.29 4.87 -4.67
N GLU A 185 -11.97 6.03 -4.61
CA GLU A 185 -11.32 7.29 -4.94
C GLU A 185 -10.09 7.50 -4.04
N PRO A 186 -8.96 7.98 -4.61
CA PRO A 186 -7.77 8.26 -3.83
C PRO A 186 -8.04 9.27 -2.73
N HIS A 187 -7.51 8.99 -1.54
CA HIS A 187 -7.59 9.90 -0.41
C HIS A 187 -6.33 10.77 -0.37
N PRO A 188 -6.46 12.10 -0.24
CA PRO A 188 -5.31 12.96 -0.06
C PRO A 188 -4.63 12.67 1.28
N LEU A 189 -3.31 12.72 1.30
CA LEU A 189 -2.54 12.72 2.53
C LEU A 189 -2.66 14.08 3.24
N PRO A 190 -2.35 14.14 4.56
CA PRO A 190 -2.35 15.42 5.28
C PRO A 190 -1.57 16.50 4.53
N GLU A 191 -2.04 17.75 4.61
CA GLU A 191 -1.42 18.92 3.97
C GLU A 191 -1.29 18.84 2.44
N GLY A 192 -2.04 17.95 1.78
CA GLY A 192 -1.94 17.74 0.33
C GLY A 192 -0.61 17.11 -0.11
N ASP A 193 -0.02 16.31 0.75
CA ASP A 193 1.34 15.80 0.64
C ASP A 193 1.49 14.56 -0.23
N GLY A 194 0.42 14.10 -0.84
CA GLY A 194 0.37 12.92 -1.68
C GLY A 194 -0.99 12.28 -1.71
N TRP A 195 -1.01 11.01 -2.12
CA TRP A 195 -2.21 10.22 -2.29
C TRP A 195 -2.07 8.82 -1.71
N VAL A 196 -3.16 8.28 -1.22
CA VAL A 196 -3.30 6.86 -0.90
C VAL A 196 -4.53 6.29 -1.59
N SER A 197 -4.38 5.12 -2.22
CA SER A 197 -5.45 4.40 -2.92
C SER A 197 -5.60 2.99 -2.37
N ILE A 198 -6.83 2.49 -2.37
CA ILE A 198 -7.17 1.14 -1.94
C ILE A 198 -8.04 0.44 -2.98
N CYS A 199 -7.77 -0.85 -3.22
CA CYS A 199 -8.55 -1.73 -4.08
C CYS A 199 -8.94 -2.99 -3.29
N TYR A 200 -10.24 -3.47 -3.39
CA TYR A 200 -10.72 -4.64 -2.65
C TYR A 200 -11.90 -5.32 -3.34
#